data_e4f595a2110c809c167e4fdaf737c88f
#
_entry.id   e4f595a2110c809c167e4fdaf737c88f
#
_cell.length_a   1.000
_cell.length_b   1.000
_cell.length_c   1.000
_cell.angle_alpha   90.00
_cell.angle_beta   90.00
_cell.angle_gamma   90.00
#
_symmetry.space_group_name_H-M   'P 1'
#
loop_
_entity.id
_entity.type
_entity.pdbx_description
1 polymer ?
#
loop_
_entity_poly.entity_id
_entity_poly.type
_entity_poly.pdbx_seq_one_letter_code
_entity_poly.pdbx_strand_id
1 'polypeptide(L)'
;MAGSEFSLPKARPNGPPFFSRNQIAAALHQVAVLLELQGANVFRLRSYQNASRTLGGITEDLGELVATGKIFDIKGIGKGLGSAISQAVSEGNWPSDWIDLHNNTPPGLIEMLGIPGLGPKRIKIMNEELGVESIATLKQAALDDSIAGLKGFGAKSQQKMLDGIELLARFRSRRRLDIGLMYGEAFEQKIAGIDGVIKAQL
;
A
#
# COMPACT_ATOMS: atom_id res chain seq x y z
N MET A 1 8.01 -7.08 -7.08
CA MET A 1 6.71 -6.40 -7.24
C MET A 1 7.00 -4.91 -7.17
N ALA A 2 6.85 -4.23 -8.30
CA ALA A 2 7.10 -2.80 -8.42
C ALA A 2 6.13 -2.03 -7.53
N GLY A 3 6.60 -0.91 -6.95
CA GLY A 3 5.89 -0.09 -5.99
C GLY A 3 4.44 0.19 -6.39
N SER A 4 3.53 -0.61 -5.86
CA SER A 4 2.13 -0.24 -5.84
C SER A 4 2.04 1.00 -4.96
N GLU A 5 1.56 2.10 -5.53
CA GLU A 5 1.13 3.24 -4.74
C GLU A 5 0.29 2.68 -3.58
N PHE A 6 0.69 3.02 -2.35
CA PHE A 6 -0.03 2.60 -1.15
C PHE A 6 -1.32 3.42 -1.09
N SER A 7 -2.32 2.96 -1.84
CA SER A 7 -3.61 3.61 -2.00
C SER A 7 -4.73 2.57 -2.00
N LEU A 8 -5.88 2.95 -1.47
CA LEU A 8 -7.05 2.09 -1.51
C LEU A 8 -7.45 1.80 -2.96
N PRO A 9 -7.80 0.55 -3.31
CA PRO A 9 -8.20 0.17 -4.66
C PRO A 9 -9.36 1.02 -5.20
N LYS A 10 -9.36 1.28 -6.51
CA LYS A 10 -10.47 1.98 -7.18
C LYS A 10 -11.66 1.03 -7.39
N ALA A 11 -12.87 1.57 -7.22
CA ALA A 11 -14.10 0.84 -7.50
C ALA A 11 -14.19 0.43 -8.99
N ARG A 12 -14.87 -0.69 -9.25
CA ARG A 12 -15.20 -1.12 -10.61
C ARG A 12 -16.30 -0.23 -11.20
N PRO A 13 -16.22 0.12 -12.49
CA PRO A 13 -17.20 1.03 -13.09
C PRO A 13 -18.57 0.39 -13.37
N ASN A 14 -18.67 -0.94 -13.35
CA ASN A 14 -19.82 -1.68 -13.89
C ASN A 14 -20.85 -2.11 -12.82
N GLY A 15 -20.90 -1.43 -11.68
CA GLY A 15 -21.87 -1.74 -10.61
C GLY A 15 -21.36 -2.79 -9.60
N PRO A 16 -22.22 -3.12 -8.58
CA PRO A 16 -21.83 -4.05 -7.52
C PRO A 16 -21.66 -5.49 -8.04
N PRO A 17 -20.73 -6.26 -7.43
CA PRO A 17 -19.84 -5.84 -6.37
C PRO A 17 -18.75 -4.88 -6.89
N PHE A 18 -18.68 -3.66 -6.33
CA PHE A 18 -17.72 -2.64 -6.78
C PHE A 18 -16.26 -3.03 -6.52
N PHE A 19 -16.01 -3.92 -5.54
CA PHE A 19 -14.68 -4.42 -5.23
C PHE A 19 -14.69 -5.95 -5.19
N SER A 20 -13.63 -6.54 -5.72
CA SER A 20 -13.39 -7.98 -5.59
C SER A 20 -12.91 -8.33 -4.18
N ARG A 21 -13.06 -9.59 -3.81
CA ARG A 21 -12.51 -10.16 -2.59
C ARG A 21 -11.04 -9.81 -2.36
N ASN A 22 -10.22 -9.95 -3.38
CA ASN A 22 -8.79 -9.62 -3.29
C ASN A 22 -8.54 -8.14 -3.05
N GLN A 23 -9.34 -7.25 -3.64
CA GLN A 23 -9.26 -5.81 -3.40
C GLN A 23 -9.64 -5.44 -1.97
N ILE A 24 -10.71 -6.05 -1.43
CA ILE A 24 -11.11 -5.84 -0.03
C ILE A 24 -10.03 -6.40 0.93
N ALA A 25 -9.51 -7.61 0.67
CA ALA A 25 -8.45 -8.19 1.49
C ALA A 25 -7.18 -7.31 1.48
N ALA A 26 -6.80 -6.78 0.32
CA ALA A 26 -5.67 -5.85 0.19
C ALA A 26 -5.92 -4.54 0.95
N ALA A 27 -7.13 -3.95 0.85
CA ALA A 27 -7.48 -2.74 1.58
C ALA A 27 -7.43 -2.94 3.10
N LEU A 28 -7.98 -4.06 3.61
CA LEU A 28 -7.88 -4.41 5.03
C LEU A 28 -6.43 -4.57 5.49
N HIS A 29 -5.58 -5.16 4.66
CA HIS A 29 -4.14 -5.26 4.96
C HIS A 29 -3.49 -3.87 5.03
N GLN A 30 -3.79 -3.00 4.08
CA GLN A 30 -3.27 -1.63 4.07
C GLN A 30 -3.71 -0.85 5.31
N VAL A 31 -4.99 -0.92 5.67
CA VAL A 31 -5.50 -0.30 6.90
C VAL A 31 -4.77 -0.84 8.14
N ALA A 32 -4.53 -2.15 8.22
CA ALA A 32 -3.75 -2.73 9.32
C ALA A 32 -2.33 -2.17 9.38
N VAL A 33 -1.65 -2.00 8.25
CA VAL A 33 -0.31 -1.41 8.19
C VAL A 33 -0.32 0.05 8.65
N LEU A 34 -1.30 0.85 8.23
CA LEU A 34 -1.43 2.24 8.66
C LEU A 34 -1.73 2.35 10.16
N LEU A 35 -2.61 1.48 10.67
CA LEU A 35 -2.88 1.38 12.11
C LEU A 35 -1.62 1.06 12.93
N GLU A 36 -0.75 0.20 12.40
CA GLU A 36 0.52 -0.13 13.06
C GLU A 36 1.49 1.06 13.03
N LEU A 37 1.58 1.80 11.92
CA LEU A 37 2.37 3.03 11.80
C LEU A 37 1.92 4.08 12.81
N GLN A 38 0.61 4.24 13.00
CA GLN A 38 0.04 5.20 13.95
C GLN A 38 0.02 4.70 15.40
N GLY A 39 0.50 3.48 15.67
CA GLY A 39 0.52 2.92 17.01
C GLY A 39 -0.84 2.59 17.59
N ALA A 40 -1.80 2.27 16.74
CA ALA A 40 -3.14 1.89 17.19
C ALA A 40 -3.14 0.63 18.06
N ASN A 41 -4.24 0.44 18.81
CA ASN A 41 -4.42 -0.72 19.66
C ASN A 41 -4.20 -2.04 18.91
N VAL A 42 -3.39 -2.93 19.51
CA VAL A 42 -3.00 -4.23 18.93
C VAL A 42 -4.21 -5.12 18.59
N PHE A 43 -5.29 -5.04 19.36
CA PHE A 43 -6.51 -5.81 19.08
C PHE A 43 -7.20 -5.31 17.81
N ARG A 44 -7.27 -3.98 17.62
CA ARG A 44 -7.81 -3.38 16.39
C ARG A 44 -6.95 -3.78 15.19
N LEU A 45 -5.63 -3.64 15.28
CA LEU A 45 -4.69 -4.07 14.25
C LEU A 45 -4.90 -5.54 13.86
N ARG A 46 -4.94 -6.45 14.85
CA ARG A 46 -5.12 -7.88 14.62
C ARG A 46 -6.47 -8.21 13.97
N SER A 47 -7.54 -7.48 14.29
CA SER A 47 -8.85 -7.66 13.68
C SER A 47 -8.79 -7.43 12.15
N TYR A 48 -8.14 -6.37 11.71
CA TYR A 48 -7.95 -6.08 10.28
C TYR A 48 -7.04 -7.11 9.60
N GLN A 49 -5.93 -7.50 10.24
CA GLN A 49 -5.03 -8.55 9.72
C GLN A 49 -5.72 -9.90 9.58
N ASN A 50 -6.55 -10.27 10.56
CA ASN A 50 -7.30 -11.52 10.53
C ASN A 50 -8.37 -11.48 9.43
N ALA A 51 -9.15 -10.41 9.34
CA ALA A 51 -10.17 -10.24 8.31
C ALA A 51 -9.56 -10.28 6.90
N SER A 52 -8.42 -9.62 6.68
CA SER A 52 -7.69 -9.69 5.41
C SER A 52 -7.32 -11.12 5.03
N ARG A 53 -6.75 -11.89 5.97
CA ARG A 53 -6.38 -13.30 5.74
C ARG A 53 -7.61 -14.19 5.51
N THR A 54 -8.64 -14.01 6.30
CA THR A 54 -9.89 -14.78 6.18
C THR A 54 -10.51 -14.55 4.80
N LEU A 55 -10.68 -13.29 4.38
CA LEU A 55 -11.21 -13.00 3.04
C LEU A 55 -10.31 -13.53 1.92
N GLY A 56 -8.99 -13.48 2.09
CA GLY A 56 -8.07 -14.08 1.12
C GLY A 56 -8.25 -15.61 0.94
N GLY A 57 -8.74 -16.29 1.97
CA GLY A 57 -8.86 -17.75 2.00
C GLY A 57 -10.27 -18.30 1.68
N ILE A 58 -11.32 -17.47 1.67
CA ILE A 58 -12.69 -17.96 1.32
C ILE A 58 -12.81 -18.22 -0.18
N THR A 59 -13.67 -19.16 -0.56
CA THR A 59 -13.95 -19.50 -1.96
C THR A 59 -15.26 -18.91 -2.46
N GLU A 60 -16.14 -18.57 -1.54
CA GLU A 60 -17.48 -18.03 -1.77
C GLU A 60 -17.41 -16.66 -2.45
N ASP A 61 -18.44 -16.33 -3.21
CA ASP A 61 -18.58 -15.02 -3.83
C ASP A 61 -18.86 -13.94 -2.79
N LEU A 62 -18.00 -12.91 -2.76
CA LEU A 62 -18.11 -11.84 -1.77
C LEU A 62 -19.38 -11.00 -1.94
N GLY A 63 -19.81 -10.79 -3.19
CA GLY A 63 -21.05 -10.07 -3.48
C GLY A 63 -22.27 -10.80 -2.95
N GLU A 64 -22.32 -12.13 -3.10
CA GLU A 64 -23.39 -12.97 -2.55
C GLU A 64 -23.38 -12.97 -1.02
N LEU A 65 -22.21 -13.09 -0.40
CA LEU A 65 -22.07 -13.05 1.06
C LEU A 65 -22.58 -11.73 1.64
N VAL A 66 -22.30 -10.62 0.97
CA VAL A 66 -22.80 -9.29 1.38
C VAL A 66 -24.30 -9.17 1.14
N ALA A 67 -24.79 -9.54 -0.04
CA ALA A 67 -26.22 -9.43 -0.40
C ALA A 67 -27.13 -10.28 0.51
N THR A 68 -26.64 -11.43 0.97
CA THR A 68 -27.38 -12.34 1.88
C THR A 68 -27.13 -12.06 3.36
N GLY A 69 -26.24 -11.12 3.71
CA GLY A 69 -25.84 -10.85 5.09
C GLY A 69 -24.89 -11.89 5.72
N LYS A 70 -24.53 -12.95 5.01
CA LYS A 70 -23.65 -14.01 5.50
C LYS A 70 -22.21 -13.53 5.79
N ILE A 71 -21.84 -12.36 5.33
CA ILE A 71 -20.55 -11.72 5.67
C ILE A 71 -20.33 -11.61 7.19
N PHE A 72 -21.43 -11.43 7.96
CA PHE A 72 -21.37 -11.32 9.42
C PHE A 72 -21.18 -12.66 10.14
N ASP A 73 -21.42 -13.78 9.45
CA ASP A 73 -21.25 -15.14 9.99
C ASP A 73 -19.81 -15.65 9.82
N ILE A 74 -18.99 -14.92 9.06
CA ILE A 74 -17.61 -15.31 8.80
C ILE A 74 -16.78 -15.12 10.07
N LYS A 75 -16.18 -16.22 10.56
CA LYS A 75 -15.31 -16.20 11.74
C LYS A 75 -14.14 -15.22 11.53
N GLY A 76 -14.02 -14.25 12.42
CA GLY A 76 -12.98 -13.20 12.36
C GLY A 76 -13.41 -11.91 11.68
N ILE A 77 -14.64 -11.84 11.15
CA ILE A 77 -15.26 -10.61 10.65
C ILE A 77 -16.35 -10.18 11.64
N GLY A 78 -16.01 -9.27 12.54
CA GLY A 78 -16.98 -8.70 13.48
C GLY A 78 -17.92 -7.68 12.81
N LYS A 79 -18.98 -7.28 13.53
CA LYS A 79 -20.03 -6.38 13.00
C LYS A 79 -19.46 -5.13 12.34
N GLY A 80 -18.50 -4.43 12.97
CA GLY A 80 -17.92 -3.21 12.41
C GLY A 80 -17.20 -3.44 11.07
N LEU A 81 -16.36 -4.49 10.98
CA LEU A 81 -15.68 -4.84 9.73
C LEU A 81 -16.66 -5.37 8.68
N GLY A 82 -17.65 -6.16 9.09
CA GLY A 82 -18.71 -6.65 8.18
C GLY A 82 -19.49 -5.48 7.55
N SER A 83 -19.86 -4.47 8.34
CA SER A 83 -20.52 -3.26 7.82
C SER A 83 -19.62 -2.46 6.87
N ALA A 84 -18.34 -2.26 7.23
CA ALA A 84 -17.37 -1.57 6.39
C ALA A 84 -17.15 -2.29 5.04
N ILE A 85 -17.04 -3.62 5.06
CA ILE A 85 -16.92 -4.44 3.85
C ILE A 85 -18.19 -4.35 3.00
N SER A 86 -19.38 -4.46 3.65
CA SER A 86 -20.67 -4.38 2.95
C SER A 86 -20.85 -3.03 2.27
N GLN A 87 -20.52 -1.94 2.95
CA GLN A 87 -20.54 -0.59 2.37
C GLN A 87 -19.64 -0.52 1.13
N ALA A 88 -18.38 -0.92 1.25
CA ALA A 88 -17.46 -0.89 0.12
C ALA A 88 -17.98 -1.71 -1.07
N VAL A 89 -18.42 -2.94 -0.83
CA VAL A 89 -18.87 -3.87 -1.88
C VAL A 89 -20.14 -3.38 -2.56
N SER A 90 -21.11 -2.84 -1.80
CA SER A 90 -22.44 -2.47 -2.31
C SER A 90 -22.50 -1.04 -2.86
N GLU A 91 -21.73 -0.09 -2.30
CA GLU A 91 -21.81 1.32 -2.62
C GLU A 91 -20.60 1.82 -3.43
N GLY A 92 -19.52 1.06 -3.50
CA GLY A 92 -18.29 1.44 -4.20
C GLY A 92 -17.46 2.51 -3.47
N ASN A 93 -17.78 2.81 -2.21
CA ASN A 93 -17.12 3.80 -1.39
C ASN A 93 -16.40 3.15 -0.21
N TRP A 94 -15.16 3.54 0.02
CA TRP A 94 -14.44 3.12 1.21
C TRP A 94 -15.00 3.83 2.46
N PRO A 95 -15.01 3.17 3.63
CA PRO A 95 -15.36 3.83 4.88
C PRO A 95 -14.51 5.07 5.12
N SER A 96 -15.15 6.14 5.62
CA SER A 96 -14.46 7.43 5.83
C SER A 96 -13.28 7.32 6.79
N ASP A 97 -13.39 6.49 7.82
CA ASP A 97 -12.30 6.26 8.78
C ASP A 97 -11.07 5.59 8.15
N TRP A 98 -11.22 4.81 7.08
CA TRP A 98 -10.09 4.23 6.32
C TRP A 98 -9.43 5.30 5.44
N ILE A 99 -10.23 6.16 4.83
CA ILE A 99 -9.74 7.29 4.03
C ILE A 99 -9.00 8.28 4.93
N ASP A 100 -9.58 8.62 6.07
CA ASP A 100 -8.99 9.55 7.05
C ASP A 100 -7.68 8.99 7.62
N LEU A 101 -7.63 7.69 7.93
CA LEU A 101 -6.42 7.01 8.38
C LEU A 101 -5.29 7.16 7.35
N HIS A 102 -5.60 6.98 6.07
CA HIS A 102 -4.62 7.14 4.99
C HIS A 102 -4.16 8.60 4.88
N ASN A 103 -5.10 9.55 4.86
CA ASN A 103 -4.81 10.97 4.68
C ASN A 103 -4.03 11.56 5.86
N ASN A 104 -4.27 11.06 7.08
CA ASN A 104 -3.60 11.50 8.30
C ASN A 104 -2.25 10.80 8.56
N THR A 105 -1.88 9.81 7.74
CA THR A 105 -0.55 9.17 7.85
C THR A 105 0.47 9.96 7.04
N PRO A 106 1.59 10.41 7.64
CA PRO A 106 2.61 11.15 6.91
C PRO A 106 3.10 10.40 5.66
N PRO A 107 3.10 11.03 4.47
CA PRO A 107 3.45 10.36 3.21
C PRO A 107 4.83 9.71 3.23
N GLY A 108 5.81 10.30 3.91
CA GLY A 108 7.15 9.74 4.02
C GLY A 108 7.21 8.42 4.78
N LEU A 109 6.33 8.22 5.79
CA LEU A 109 6.23 6.93 6.48
C LEU A 109 5.66 5.84 5.56
N ILE A 110 4.66 6.20 4.75
CA ILE A 110 4.10 5.32 3.72
C ILE A 110 5.16 4.98 2.67
N GLU A 111 5.92 5.96 2.24
CA GLU A 111 7.00 5.80 1.27
C GLU A 111 8.08 4.81 1.75
N MET A 112 8.43 4.85 3.04
CA MET A 112 9.40 3.95 3.64
C MET A 112 8.95 2.48 3.68
N LEU A 113 7.65 2.19 3.61
CA LEU A 113 7.13 0.81 3.48
C LEU A 113 7.57 0.13 2.17
N GLY A 114 7.95 0.91 1.17
CA GLY A 114 8.52 0.39 -0.08
C GLY A 114 9.96 -0.12 0.05
N ILE A 115 10.64 0.14 1.17
CA ILE A 115 12.01 -0.32 1.41
C ILE A 115 11.99 -1.80 1.79
N PRO A 116 12.66 -2.69 1.01
CA PRO A 116 12.69 -4.13 1.30
C PRO A 116 13.20 -4.43 2.72
N GLY A 117 12.43 -5.21 3.47
CA GLY A 117 12.77 -5.61 4.85
C GLY A 117 12.50 -4.56 5.93
N LEU A 118 11.93 -3.41 5.56
CA LEU A 118 11.49 -2.38 6.50
C LEU A 118 9.97 -2.43 6.68
N GLY A 119 9.53 -2.96 7.83
CA GLY A 119 8.11 -3.07 8.15
C GLY A 119 7.59 -1.92 9.01
N PRO A 120 6.24 -1.76 9.15
CA PRO A 120 5.60 -0.63 9.82
C PRO A 120 6.05 -0.47 11.27
N LYS A 121 6.24 -1.56 12.00
CA LYS A 121 6.72 -1.52 13.39
C LYS A 121 8.09 -0.84 13.53
N ARG A 122 9.02 -1.14 12.62
CA ARG A 122 10.35 -0.54 12.64
C ARG A 122 10.31 0.93 12.24
N ILE A 123 9.51 1.27 11.23
CA ILE A 123 9.29 2.65 10.80
C ILE A 123 8.74 3.46 11.98
N LYS A 124 7.71 2.95 12.66
CA LYS A 124 7.12 3.59 13.84
C LYS A 124 8.17 3.89 14.92
N ILE A 125 8.98 2.88 15.31
CA ILE A 125 10.03 3.08 16.33
C ILE A 125 11.01 4.18 15.92
N MET A 126 11.49 4.17 14.67
CA MET A 126 12.42 5.18 14.19
C MET A 126 11.78 6.58 14.09
N ASN A 127 10.50 6.65 13.77
CA ASN A 127 9.76 7.90 13.79
C ASN A 127 9.61 8.44 15.22
N GLU A 128 9.21 7.61 16.18
CA GLU A 128 8.99 8.01 17.58
C GLU A 128 10.31 8.36 18.31
N GLU A 129 11.37 7.58 18.11
CA GLU A 129 12.62 7.71 18.86
C GLU A 129 13.64 8.67 18.22
N LEU A 130 13.62 8.78 16.88
CA LEU A 130 14.60 9.56 16.11
C LEU A 130 13.98 10.65 15.24
N GLY A 131 12.66 10.79 15.19
CA GLY A 131 11.98 11.75 14.32
C GLY A 131 12.15 11.45 12.82
N VAL A 132 12.36 10.17 12.46
CA VAL A 132 12.51 9.77 11.04
C VAL A 132 11.16 9.84 10.34
N GLU A 133 10.98 10.80 9.43
CA GLU A 133 9.71 11.05 8.73
C GLU A 133 9.78 10.82 7.21
N SER A 134 10.96 10.51 6.67
CA SER A 134 11.17 10.36 5.24
C SER A 134 12.35 9.42 4.94
N ILE A 135 12.49 8.98 3.68
CA ILE A 135 13.65 8.21 3.24
C ILE A 135 14.95 9.02 3.41
N ALA A 136 14.89 10.34 3.25
CA ALA A 136 16.06 11.19 3.42
C ALA A 136 16.54 11.23 4.89
N THR A 137 15.61 11.44 5.84
CA THR A 137 15.93 11.43 7.27
C THR A 137 16.32 10.04 7.76
N LEU A 138 15.69 8.96 7.20
CA LEU A 138 16.09 7.59 7.46
C LEU A 138 17.54 7.33 7.01
N LYS A 139 17.91 7.77 5.81
CA LYS A 139 19.26 7.61 5.29
C LYS A 139 20.28 8.34 6.16
N GLN A 140 19.97 9.56 6.59
CA GLN A 140 20.85 10.33 7.47
C GLN A 140 21.03 9.61 8.80
N ALA A 141 19.95 9.19 9.48
CA ALA A 141 20.02 8.45 10.74
C ALA A 141 20.75 7.10 10.63
N ALA A 142 20.76 6.49 9.43
CA ALA A 142 21.56 5.30 9.17
C ALA A 142 23.05 5.61 8.91
N LEU A 143 23.39 6.77 8.42
CA LEU A 143 24.78 7.18 8.16
C LEU A 143 25.50 7.68 9.42
N ASP A 144 24.76 8.24 10.38
CA ASP A 144 25.28 8.73 11.65
C ASP A 144 25.19 7.70 12.79
N ASP A 145 24.89 6.43 12.48
CA ASP A 145 24.79 5.31 13.39
C ASP A 145 23.66 5.41 14.46
N SER A 146 22.77 6.38 14.35
CA SER A 146 21.67 6.59 15.32
C SER A 146 20.72 5.40 15.36
N ILE A 147 20.46 4.74 14.23
CA ILE A 147 19.58 3.58 14.14
C ILE A 147 20.19 2.37 14.86
N ALA A 148 21.50 2.15 14.76
CA ALA A 148 22.17 1.02 15.41
C ALA A 148 22.07 1.06 16.93
N GLY A 149 21.90 2.26 17.53
CA GLY A 149 21.70 2.46 18.96
C GLY A 149 20.32 2.12 19.48
N LEU A 150 19.31 1.99 18.62
CA LEU A 150 17.95 1.67 19.03
C LEU A 150 17.80 0.21 19.46
N LYS A 151 16.97 -0.02 20.48
CA LYS A 151 16.66 -1.38 20.97
C LYS A 151 16.01 -2.22 19.86
N GLY A 152 16.63 -3.35 19.53
CA GLY A 152 16.16 -4.26 18.49
C GLY A 152 16.65 -3.90 17.08
N PHE A 153 17.56 -2.93 16.99
CA PHE A 153 18.30 -2.59 15.81
C PHE A 153 19.80 -2.85 16.07
N GLY A 154 20.57 -2.97 15.02
CA GLY A 154 22.02 -3.15 15.11
C GLY A 154 22.66 -2.85 13.78
N ALA A 155 23.98 -2.76 13.73
CA ALA A 155 24.75 -2.38 12.52
C ALA A 155 24.33 -3.16 11.27
N LYS A 156 24.11 -4.48 11.39
CA LYS A 156 23.64 -5.32 10.27
C LYS A 156 22.24 -4.93 9.77
N SER A 157 21.36 -4.52 10.69
CA SER A 157 20.00 -4.08 10.36
C SER A 157 20.04 -2.72 9.65
N GLN A 158 20.87 -1.81 10.16
CA GLN A 158 21.11 -0.50 9.59
C GLN A 158 21.69 -0.60 8.16
N GLN A 159 22.70 -1.44 7.95
CA GLN A 159 23.25 -1.67 6.60
C GLN A 159 22.19 -2.18 5.63
N LYS A 160 21.35 -3.14 6.05
CA LYS A 160 20.24 -3.62 5.21
C LYS A 160 19.24 -2.53 4.85
N MET A 161 19.03 -1.54 5.71
CA MET A 161 18.17 -0.39 5.38
C MET A 161 18.81 0.50 4.32
N LEU A 162 20.11 0.78 4.41
CA LEU A 162 20.85 1.50 3.38
C LEU A 162 20.78 0.78 2.04
N ASP A 163 21.05 -0.52 2.02
CA ASP A 163 20.95 -1.35 0.82
C ASP A 163 19.53 -1.33 0.23
N GLY A 164 18.52 -1.37 1.11
CA GLY A 164 17.11 -1.30 0.73
C GLY A 164 16.71 0.06 0.14
N ILE A 165 17.23 1.16 0.66
CA ILE A 165 17.03 2.51 0.12
C ILE A 165 17.60 2.60 -1.30
N GLU A 166 18.83 2.10 -1.50
CA GLU A 166 19.44 2.08 -2.83
C GLU A 166 18.66 1.22 -3.82
N LEU A 167 18.20 0.06 -3.37
CA LEU A 167 17.38 -0.84 -4.19
C LEU A 167 16.07 -0.18 -4.59
N LEU A 168 15.38 0.49 -3.66
CA LEU A 168 14.17 1.23 -3.95
C LEU A 168 14.41 2.35 -4.97
N ALA A 169 15.51 3.10 -4.83
CA ALA A 169 15.90 4.14 -5.78
C ALA A 169 16.13 3.57 -7.19
N ARG A 170 16.81 2.43 -7.30
CA ARG A 170 17.02 1.73 -8.58
C ARG A 170 15.71 1.26 -9.21
N PHE A 171 14.75 0.75 -8.41
CA PHE A 171 13.43 0.36 -8.92
C PHE A 171 12.63 1.56 -9.41
N ARG A 172 12.71 2.68 -8.73
CA ARG A 172 12.03 3.93 -9.13
C ARG A 172 12.62 4.55 -10.40
N SER A 173 13.92 4.39 -10.63
CA SER A 173 14.58 4.86 -11.86
C SER A 173 14.27 3.98 -13.07
N ARG A 174 13.89 2.72 -12.87
CA ARG A 174 13.45 1.81 -13.94
C ARG A 174 11.99 2.09 -14.26
N ARG A 175 11.75 2.84 -15.33
CA ARG A 175 10.40 2.96 -15.88
C ARG A 175 9.94 1.61 -16.40
N ARG A 176 8.70 1.25 -16.13
CA ARG A 176 8.11 0.02 -16.68
C ARG A 176 8.11 0.13 -18.21
N LEU A 177 8.48 -0.96 -18.87
CA LEU A 177 8.57 -1.00 -20.34
C LEU A 177 7.23 -0.65 -21.00
N ASP A 178 6.11 -1.12 -20.42
CA ASP A 178 4.76 -0.81 -20.89
C ASP A 178 4.45 0.70 -20.85
N ILE A 179 4.87 1.39 -19.79
CA ILE A 179 4.75 2.85 -19.66
C ILE A 179 5.70 3.54 -20.65
N GLY A 180 6.92 3.02 -20.80
CA GLY A 180 7.90 3.52 -21.75
C GLY A 180 7.40 3.42 -23.20
N LEU A 181 6.83 2.28 -23.58
CA LEU A 181 6.23 2.05 -24.90
C LEU A 181 5.04 2.98 -25.15
N MET A 182 4.14 3.14 -24.16
CA MET A 182 2.98 4.05 -24.30
C MET A 182 3.39 5.50 -24.56
N TYR A 183 4.43 5.99 -23.87
CA TYR A 183 4.97 7.34 -24.13
C TYR A 183 5.70 7.41 -25.46
N GLY A 184 6.43 6.35 -25.84
CA GLY A 184 7.12 6.25 -27.11
C GLY A 184 6.15 6.26 -28.29
N GLU A 185 5.09 5.45 -28.26
CA GLU A 185 4.04 5.42 -29.27
C GLU A 185 3.33 6.79 -29.41
N ALA A 186 3.02 7.44 -28.28
CA ALA A 186 2.42 8.77 -28.28
C ALA A 186 3.37 9.83 -28.87
N PHE A 187 4.66 9.69 -28.65
CA PHE A 187 5.69 10.56 -29.21
C PHE A 187 5.89 10.31 -30.71
N GLU A 188 5.93 9.04 -31.13
CA GLU A 188 6.00 8.63 -32.53
C GLU A 188 4.83 9.22 -33.35
N GLN A 189 3.60 9.10 -32.82
CA GLN A 189 2.40 9.67 -33.47
C GLN A 189 2.49 11.19 -33.61
N LYS A 190 2.99 11.89 -32.58
CA LYS A 190 3.17 13.35 -32.63
C LYS A 190 4.21 13.77 -33.66
N ILE A 191 5.33 13.04 -33.76
CA ILE A 191 6.38 13.33 -34.73
C ILE A 191 5.91 13.00 -36.15
N ALA A 192 5.23 11.87 -36.34
CA ALA A 192 4.69 11.49 -37.66
C ALA A 192 3.68 12.51 -38.25
N GLY A 193 3.06 13.31 -37.34
CA GLY A 193 2.16 14.41 -37.77
C GLY A 193 2.85 15.73 -38.11
N ILE A 194 4.18 15.81 -38.03
CA ILE A 194 4.93 17.03 -38.38
C ILE A 194 5.22 17.05 -39.89
N ASP A 195 4.94 18.17 -40.51
CA ASP A 195 5.16 18.37 -41.97
C ASP A 195 6.66 18.19 -42.29
N GLY A 196 6.96 17.32 -43.27
CA GLY A 196 8.34 16.99 -43.65
C GLY A 196 8.93 15.73 -42.97
N VAL A 197 8.24 15.10 -42.03
CA VAL A 197 8.68 13.80 -41.46
C VAL A 197 8.19 12.66 -42.36
N ILE A 198 9.15 11.93 -42.95
CA ILE A 198 8.89 10.81 -43.85
C ILE A 198 8.61 9.51 -43.08
N LYS A 199 9.27 9.29 -41.93
CA LYS A 199 9.09 8.10 -41.08
C LYS A 199 9.47 8.43 -39.62
N ALA A 200 8.63 8.03 -38.70
CA ALA A 200 8.95 7.93 -37.27
C ALA A 200 8.77 6.46 -36.87
N GLN A 201 9.69 5.93 -36.08
CA GLN A 201 9.64 4.55 -35.57
C GLN A 201 10.37 4.47 -34.23
N LEU A 202 9.77 3.78 -33.25
CA LEU A 202 10.38 3.38 -31.97
C LEU A 202 11.31 2.20 -32.16
#